data_16ce491699f781f70b25d6c6f10ba554
#
_entry.id   16ce491699f781f70b25d6c6f10ba554
#
_cell.length_a   1.000
_cell.length_b   1.000
_cell.length_c   1.000
_cell.angle_alpha   90.00
_cell.angle_beta   90.00
_cell.angle_gamma   90.00
#
_symmetry.space_group_name_H-M   'P 1'
#
loop_
_entity.id
_entity.type
_entity.pdbx_description
1 polymer ?
#
loop_
_entity_poly.entity_id
_entity_poly.type
_entity_poly.pdbx_seq_one_letter_code
_entity_poly.pdbx_strand_id
1 'polypeptide(L)'
;MDEEFTPIWKALADPSRRAILDLLREQPRTTGEISGEISSLYQVSRFAVMKHLAVLEQAGLIVVRREGRERWNYLNAIPLQHIYERWLKPYEAQWAASMLRMKRFVETSGERKDMMTEQTAIKPQFDFMQIEMDVTIQASPERVFHAITHDIASWWDETCTYKRGKMILEPEVGKRFYEDCGNGEGSLFGIVTLIEQNKLLEIDGHMGMDQPVQGFVRYELVPQGEATLLKFTHRAAGKLRAGIQETYMRDWTGMIKGRLPAFIEQTV
;
A
#
# COMPACT_ATOMS: atom_id res chain seq x y z
N MET A 1 13.55 -17.21 -20.19
CA MET A 1 13.67 -15.74 -20.01
C MET A 1 13.77 -15.28 -18.55
N ASP A 2 13.69 -16.21 -17.59
CA ASP A 2 13.86 -15.94 -16.15
C ASP A 2 15.27 -16.25 -15.62
N GLU A 3 16.17 -16.79 -16.44
CA GLU A 3 17.50 -17.18 -16.01
C GLU A 3 18.43 -16.00 -15.71
N GLU A 4 18.24 -14.87 -16.38
CA GLU A 4 19.09 -13.68 -16.24
C GLU A 4 19.05 -13.05 -14.84
N PHE A 5 17.88 -13.04 -14.18
CA PHE A 5 17.70 -12.45 -12.84
C PHE A 5 17.84 -13.47 -11.70
N THR A 6 17.91 -14.76 -12.03
CA THR A 6 18.01 -15.83 -11.01
C THR A 6 19.19 -15.66 -10.05
N PRO A 7 20.41 -15.28 -10.51
CA PRO A 7 21.53 -15.02 -9.59
C PRO A 7 21.26 -13.87 -8.63
N ILE A 8 20.58 -12.83 -9.10
CA ILE A 8 20.25 -11.64 -8.29
C ILE A 8 19.25 -12.03 -7.18
N TRP A 9 18.20 -12.77 -7.53
CA TRP A 9 17.20 -13.24 -6.54
C TRP A 9 17.84 -14.14 -5.48
N LYS A 10 18.70 -15.09 -5.90
CA LYS A 10 19.45 -15.92 -4.97
C LYS A 10 20.36 -15.09 -4.08
N ALA A 11 21.01 -14.06 -4.61
CA ALA A 11 21.85 -13.18 -3.82
C ALA A 11 21.04 -12.38 -2.79
N LEU A 12 19.87 -11.84 -3.16
CA LEU A 12 19.01 -11.04 -2.30
C LEU A 12 18.22 -11.86 -1.26
N ALA A 13 18.10 -13.18 -1.41
CA ALA A 13 17.32 -14.02 -0.50
C ALA A 13 17.89 -14.07 0.94
N ASP A 14 19.18 -13.80 1.14
CA ASP A 14 19.86 -13.91 2.43
C ASP A 14 19.92 -12.55 3.16
N PRO A 15 19.55 -12.47 4.45
CA PRO A 15 19.54 -11.21 5.19
C PRO A 15 20.93 -10.57 5.38
N SER A 16 21.97 -11.39 5.58
CA SER A 16 23.35 -10.87 5.72
C SER A 16 23.84 -10.23 4.44
N ARG A 17 23.47 -10.77 3.27
CA ARG A 17 23.82 -10.18 1.98
C ARG A 17 23.08 -8.89 1.72
N ARG A 18 21.81 -8.76 2.11
CA ARG A 18 21.08 -7.48 2.03
C ARG A 18 21.72 -6.43 2.93
N ALA A 19 22.10 -6.79 4.15
CA ALA A 19 22.81 -5.88 5.04
C ALA A 19 24.16 -5.40 4.46
N ILE A 20 24.91 -6.28 3.79
CA ILE A 20 26.15 -5.87 3.09
C ILE A 20 25.84 -4.81 2.00
N LEU A 21 24.77 -5.02 1.23
CA LEU A 21 24.37 -4.06 0.20
C LEU A 21 23.90 -2.73 0.81
N ASP A 22 23.23 -2.75 1.96
CA ASP A 22 22.82 -1.56 2.69
C ASP A 22 24.04 -0.75 3.17
N LEU A 23 25.07 -1.41 3.70
CA LEU A 23 26.34 -0.77 4.08
C LEU A 23 27.02 -0.13 2.86
N LEU A 24 27.05 -0.83 1.73
CA LEU A 24 27.70 -0.36 0.51
C LEU A 24 26.88 0.72 -0.23
N ARG A 25 25.61 0.85 0.07
CA ARG A 25 24.77 1.95 -0.42
C ARG A 25 25.21 3.29 0.17
N GLU A 26 25.66 3.30 1.41
CA GLU A 26 26.12 4.51 2.09
C GLU A 26 27.47 4.98 1.55
N GLN A 27 28.44 4.04 1.49
CA GLN A 27 29.78 4.29 0.96
C GLN A 27 30.51 2.99 0.63
N PRO A 28 31.52 3.03 -0.27
CA PRO A 28 32.41 1.89 -0.49
C PRO A 28 33.14 1.50 0.81
N ARG A 29 33.36 0.19 1.00
CA ARG A 29 34.02 -0.35 2.20
C ARG A 29 35.01 -1.44 1.87
N THR A 30 36.03 -1.57 2.70
CA THR A 30 36.96 -2.68 2.60
C THR A 30 36.32 -4.00 3.06
N THR A 31 36.81 -5.13 2.56
CA THR A 31 36.37 -6.46 2.99
C THR A 31 36.56 -6.65 4.51
N GLY A 32 37.57 -6.02 5.10
CA GLY A 32 37.83 -6.08 6.54
C GLY A 32 36.74 -5.40 7.37
N GLU A 33 36.37 -4.18 6.99
CA GLU A 33 35.27 -3.42 7.63
C GLU A 33 33.93 -4.14 7.53
N ILE A 34 33.55 -4.61 6.33
CA ILE A 34 32.32 -5.37 6.13
C ILE A 34 32.33 -6.64 7.00
N SER A 35 33.47 -7.37 7.06
CA SER A 35 33.58 -8.57 7.88
C SER A 35 33.41 -8.28 9.36
N GLY A 36 33.98 -7.19 9.86
CA GLY A 36 33.84 -6.80 11.27
C GLY A 36 32.38 -6.50 11.64
N GLU A 37 31.72 -5.71 10.84
CA GLU A 37 30.36 -5.24 11.10
C GLU A 37 29.31 -6.37 10.93
N ILE A 38 29.36 -7.13 9.84
CA ILE A 38 28.41 -8.21 9.58
C ILE A 38 28.61 -9.40 10.53
N SER A 39 29.86 -9.72 10.88
CA SER A 39 30.13 -10.79 11.86
C SER A 39 29.53 -10.43 13.23
N SER A 40 29.58 -9.17 13.63
CA SER A 40 28.99 -8.71 14.88
C SER A 40 27.46 -8.74 14.85
N LEU A 41 26.85 -8.24 13.78
CA LEU A 41 25.38 -8.12 13.67
C LEU A 41 24.68 -9.48 13.52
N TYR A 42 25.23 -10.40 12.73
CA TYR A 42 24.58 -11.65 12.38
C TYR A 42 25.25 -12.87 13.03
N GLN A 43 26.25 -12.69 13.88
CA GLN A 43 27.01 -13.77 14.55
C GLN A 43 27.58 -14.81 13.57
N VAL A 44 27.99 -14.37 12.41
CA VAL A 44 28.56 -15.21 11.36
C VAL A 44 30.09 -15.09 11.32
N SER A 45 30.77 -16.16 10.91
CA SER A 45 32.22 -16.14 10.79
C SER A 45 32.70 -15.25 9.64
N ARG A 46 33.94 -14.73 9.74
CA ARG A 46 34.60 -14.01 8.64
C ARG A 46 34.60 -14.79 7.33
N PHE A 47 34.73 -16.12 7.40
CA PHE A 47 34.67 -16.98 6.24
C PHE A 47 33.28 -16.98 5.57
N ALA A 48 32.21 -16.95 6.37
CA ALA A 48 30.84 -16.83 5.86
C ALA A 48 30.64 -15.49 5.16
N VAL A 49 31.14 -14.37 5.75
CA VAL A 49 31.06 -13.05 5.10
C VAL A 49 31.80 -13.05 3.75
N MET A 50 32.96 -13.70 3.66
CA MET A 50 33.68 -13.84 2.39
C MET A 50 32.86 -14.59 1.34
N LYS A 51 32.12 -15.65 1.73
CA LYS A 51 31.18 -16.36 0.84
C LYS A 51 30.02 -15.46 0.40
N HIS A 52 29.46 -14.66 1.32
CA HIS A 52 28.41 -13.71 0.99
C HIS A 52 28.88 -12.68 -0.05
N LEU A 53 30.09 -12.11 0.14
CA LEU A 53 30.68 -11.19 -0.83
C LEU A 53 30.92 -11.85 -2.19
N ALA A 54 31.41 -13.10 -2.23
CA ALA A 54 31.60 -13.83 -3.49
C ALA A 54 30.27 -14.04 -4.23
N VAL A 55 29.17 -14.36 -3.54
CA VAL A 55 27.83 -14.50 -4.12
C VAL A 55 27.32 -13.18 -4.68
N LEU A 56 27.52 -12.08 -3.95
CA LEU A 56 27.14 -10.73 -4.42
C LEU A 56 27.96 -10.28 -5.64
N GLU A 57 29.26 -10.57 -5.65
CA GLU A 57 30.14 -10.29 -6.79
C GLU A 57 29.74 -11.11 -8.02
N GLN A 58 29.47 -12.41 -7.85
CA GLN A 58 29.03 -13.30 -8.92
C GLN A 58 27.64 -12.89 -9.49
N ALA A 59 26.76 -12.35 -8.66
CA ALA A 59 25.47 -11.80 -9.08
C ALA A 59 25.59 -10.40 -9.71
N GLY A 60 26.79 -9.83 -9.79
CA GLY A 60 27.04 -8.50 -10.31
C GLY A 60 26.53 -7.35 -9.43
N LEU A 61 26.12 -7.63 -8.18
CA LEU A 61 25.58 -6.61 -7.26
C LEU A 61 26.66 -5.79 -6.56
N ILE A 62 27.90 -6.27 -6.57
CA ILE A 62 29.08 -5.53 -6.12
C ILE A 62 30.20 -5.62 -7.12
N VAL A 63 31.05 -4.59 -7.15
CA VAL A 63 32.32 -4.58 -7.88
C VAL A 63 33.46 -4.51 -6.87
N VAL A 64 34.45 -5.40 -7.03
CA VAL A 64 35.61 -5.44 -6.15
C VAL A 64 36.81 -4.84 -6.84
N ARG A 65 37.49 -3.87 -6.18
CA ARG A 65 38.76 -3.30 -6.64
C ARG A 65 39.84 -3.55 -5.60
N ARG A 66 41.06 -3.79 -6.06
CA ARG A 66 42.24 -3.89 -5.17
C ARG A 66 42.98 -2.56 -5.18
N GLU A 67 43.15 -2.03 -3.99
CA GLU A 67 43.96 -0.82 -3.75
C GLU A 67 45.04 -1.16 -2.75
N GLY A 68 46.24 -1.38 -3.23
CA GLY A 68 47.34 -1.87 -2.45
C GLY A 68 47.08 -3.28 -1.87
N ARG A 69 47.04 -3.42 -0.56
CA ARG A 69 46.78 -4.66 0.17
C ARG A 69 45.30 -4.86 0.50
N GLU A 70 44.44 -3.86 0.22
CA GLU A 70 43.03 -3.87 0.58
C GLU A 70 42.13 -4.27 -0.62
N ARG A 71 41.02 -4.92 -0.31
CA ARG A 71 39.93 -5.20 -1.28
C ARG A 71 38.78 -4.28 -0.95
N TRP A 72 38.53 -3.31 -1.79
CA TRP A 72 37.41 -2.38 -1.72
C TRP A 72 36.20 -2.93 -2.48
N ASN A 73 35.04 -2.85 -1.85
CA ASN A 73 33.78 -3.31 -2.41
C ASN A 73 32.89 -2.09 -2.68
N TYR A 74 32.31 -2.05 -3.86
CA TYR A 74 31.44 -0.97 -4.35
C TYR A 74 30.09 -1.57 -4.71
N LEU A 75 28.99 -0.91 -4.33
CA LEU A 75 27.66 -1.30 -4.81
C LEU A 75 27.58 -1.08 -6.32
N ASN A 76 27.08 -2.08 -7.04
CA ASN A 76 26.68 -1.96 -8.43
C ASN A 76 25.14 -1.99 -8.50
N ALA A 77 24.54 -0.83 -8.71
CA ALA A 77 23.09 -0.69 -8.79
C ALA A 77 22.50 -1.09 -10.16
N ILE A 78 23.32 -1.33 -11.19
CA ILE A 78 22.82 -1.62 -12.55
C ILE A 78 21.90 -2.83 -12.60
N PRO A 79 22.19 -3.99 -11.98
CA PRO A 79 21.27 -5.12 -12.00
C PRO A 79 19.93 -4.84 -11.29
N LEU A 80 19.95 -4.01 -10.24
CA LEU A 80 18.73 -3.58 -9.55
C LEU A 80 17.93 -2.60 -10.41
N GLN A 81 18.61 -1.73 -11.18
CA GLN A 81 17.99 -0.82 -12.13
C GLN A 81 17.26 -1.59 -13.24
N HIS A 82 17.82 -2.69 -13.74
CA HIS A 82 17.16 -3.53 -14.74
C HIS A 82 15.89 -4.20 -14.19
N ILE A 83 15.91 -4.65 -12.92
CA ILE A 83 14.73 -5.17 -12.23
C ILE A 83 13.65 -4.10 -12.14
N TYR A 84 14.04 -2.91 -11.68
CA TYR A 84 13.15 -1.75 -11.58
C TYR A 84 12.54 -1.38 -12.95
N GLU A 85 13.35 -1.26 -14.00
CA GLU A 85 12.89 -0.91 -15.35
C GLU A 85 11.92 -1.93 -15.93
N ARG A 86 12.12 -3.21 -15.62
CA ARG A 86 11.28 -4.29 -16.14
C ARG A 86 9.92 -4.36 -15.47
N TRP A 87 9.86 -4.22 -14.13
CA TRP A 87 8.64 -4.50 -13.39
C TRP A 87 8.01 -3.29 -12.70
N LEU A 88 8.78 -2.29 -12.32
CA LEU A 88 8.29 -1.13 -11.53
C LEU A 88 8.06 0.11 -12.41
N LYS A 89 8.97 0.40 -13.32
CA LYS A 89 8.91 1.55 -14.22
C LYS A 89 7.62 1.67 -15.05
N PRO A 90 7.00 0.58 -15.57
CA PRO A 90 5.71 0.68 -16.25
C PRO A 90 4.60 1.28 -15.38
N TYR A 91 4.66 1.03 -14.07
CA TYR A 91 3.69 1.60 -13.11
C TYR A 91 3.98 3.07 -12.80
N GLU A 92 5.25 3.48 -12.77
CA GLU A 92 5.62 4.90 -12.58
C GLU A 92 5.24 5.79 -13.75
N ALA A 93 5.26 5.29 -14.97
CA ALA A 93 4.81 6.05 -16.13
C ALA A 93 3.34 6.46 -15.99
N GLN A 94 2.50 5.64 -15.36
CA GLN A 94 1.12 5.98 -15.02
C GLN A 94 1.06 7.04 -13.91
N TRP A 95 1.93 6.98 -12.91
CA TRP A 95 2.05 7.96 -11.83
C TRP A 95 2.56 9.31 -12.34
N ALA A 96 3.64 9.31 -13.11
CA ALA A 96 4.22 10.52 -13.71
C ALA A 96 3.24 11.20 -14.68
N ALA A 97 2.51 10.43 -15.49
CA ALA A 97 1.47 10.95 -16.36
C ALA A 97 0.31 11.54 -15.55
N SER A 98 -0.01 11.00 -14.37
CA SER A 98 -1.02 11.54 -13.47
C SER A 98 -0.55 12.82 -12.79
N MET A 99 0.70 12.88 -12.33
CA MET A 99 1.30 14.10 -11.76
C MET A 99 1.49 15.22 -12.79
N LEU A 100 1.89 14.90 -14.03
CA LEU A 100 1.98 15.88 -15.11
C LEU A 100 0.61 16.42 -15.52
N ARG A 101 -0.43 15.59 -15.47
CA ARG A 101 -1.82 16.04 -15.67
C ARG A 101 -2.26 16.96 -14.54
N MET A 102 -1.92 16.65 -13.30
CA MET A 102 -2.22 17.47 -12.12
C MET A 102 -1.48 18.82 -12.17
N LYS A 103 -0.19 18.83 -12.54
CA LYS A 103 0.59 20.06 -12.74
C LYS A 103 -0.03 20.95 -13.82
N ARG A 104 -0.36 20.40 -14.99
CA ARG A 104 -1.02 21.13 -16.08
C ARG A 104 -2.39 21.69 -15.66
N PHE A 105 -3.14 20.96 -14.84
CA PHE A 105 -4.42 21.40 -14.33
C PHE A 105 -4.27 22.62 -13.40
N VAL A 106 -3.29 22.61 -12.51
CA VAL A 106 -3.00 23.77 -11.61
C VAL A 106 -2.50 24.97 -12.42
N GLU A 107 -1.60 24.77 -13.37
CA GLU A 107 -1.04 25.85 -14.20
C GLU A 107 -2.09 26.47 -15.15
N THR A 108 -3.00 25.68 -15.72
CA THR A 108 -4.06 26.20 -16.61
C THR A 108 -5.27 26.77 -15.86
N SER A 109 -5.43 26.52 -14.56
CA SER A 109 -6.48 27.17 -13.76
C SER A 109 -6.18 28.64 -13.43
N GLY A 110 -4.92 29.08 -13.58
CA GLY A 110 -4.48 30.48 -13.38
C GLY A 110 -4.64 31.41 -14.60
N GLU A 111 -4.82 30.88 -15.81
CA GLU A 111 -4.75 31.68 -17.06
C GLU A 111 -5.99 31.57 -17.95
N ARG A 112 -7.21 31.45 -17.43
CA ARG A 112 -8.41 31.52 -18.26
C ARG A 112 -9.24 32.75 -18.04
N LYS A 113 -8.78 33.85 -18.64
CA LYS A 113 -9.64 34.80 -19.35
C LYS A 113 -9.19 34.86 -20.80
N ASP A 114 -10.18 34.60 -21.69
CA ASP A 114 -10.13 34.79 -23.14
C ASP A 114 -9.45 33.68 -23.98
N MET A 115 -10.23 32.83 -24.56
CA MET A 115 -10.53 32.64 -25.99
C MET A 115 -11.25 31.30 -26.22
N MET A 116 -12.50 31.39 -26.62
CA MET A 116 -13.28 30.28 -27.18
C MET A 116 -12.71 29.90 -28.54
N THR A 117 -12.33 28.65 -28.71
CA THR A 117 -12.40 27.93 -29.99
C THR A 117 -12.69 26.46 -29.71
N GLU A 118 -13.79 25.99 -30.28
CA GLU A 118 -14.26 24.61 -30.17
C GLU A 118 -13.25 23.62 -30.74
N GLN A 119 -12.70 22.78 -29.89
CA GLN A 119 -12.26 21.44 -30.26
C GLN A 119 -12.57 20.50 -29.10
N THR A 120 -13.29 19.43 -29.40
CA THR A 120 -13.75 18.41 -28.46
C THR A 120 -12.55 17.65 -27.86
N ALA A 121 -11.80 18.32 -26.99
CA ALA A 121 -10.80 17.69 -26.15
C ALA A 121 -11.53 17.10 -24.95
N ILE A 122 -11.54 15.78 -24.83
CA ILE A 122 -11.94 15.06 -23.62
C ILE A 122 -11.06 15.61 -22.49
N LYS A 123 -11.59 16.50 -21.67
CA LYS A 123 -10.91 16.98 -20.45
C LYS A 123 -10.85 15.78 -19.51
N PRO A 124 -9.65 15.31 -19.12
CA PRO A 124 -9.57 14.31 -18.06
C PRO A 124 -10.10 14.94 -16.77
N GLN A 125 -11.30 14.54 -16.37
CA GLN A 125 -11.87 14.95 -15.10
C GLN A 125 -11.16 14.13 -14.02
N PHE A 126 -10.46 14.81 -13.12
CA PHE A 126 -9.85 14.23 -11.95
C PHE A 126 -10.47 14.94 -10.74
N ASP A 127 -11.21 14.19 -9.97
CA ASP A 127 -11.92 14.69 -8.81
C ASP A 127 -11.35 14.05 -7.54
N PHE A 128 -11.61 14.66 -6.41
CA PHE A 128 -11.21 14.17 -5.09
C PHE A 128 -12.43 14.14 -4.18
N MET A 129 -12.55 13.07 -3.41
CA MET A 129 -13.57 12.88 -2.39
C MET A 129 -12.91 12.64 -1.04
N GLN A 130 -13.45 13.28 0.01
CA GLN A 130 -13.04 13.03 1.38
C GLN A 130 -14.27 12.98 2.29
N ILE A 131 -14.36 11.91 3.05
CA ILE A 131 -15.39 11.66 4.05
C ILE A 131 -14.67 11.37 5.37
N GLU A 132 -15.02 12.11 6.40
CA GLU A 132 -14.53 11.90 7.77
C GLU A 132 -15.72 11.90 8.72
N MET A 133 -15.75 10.96 9.63
CA MET A 133 -16.80 10.89 10.65
C MET A 133 -16.30 10.19 11.90
N ASP A 134 -16.79 10.68 13.03
CA ASP A 134 -16.52 10.12 14.34
C ASP A 134 -17.83 9.54 14.90
N VAL A 135 -17.72 8.41 15.60
CA VAL A 135 -18.81 7.80 16.32
C VAL A 135 -18.29 7.16 17.61
N THR A 136 -18.96 7.44 18.74
CA THR A 136 -18.69 6.76 20.01
C THR A 136 -19.57 5.53 20.10
N ILE A 137 -18.98 4.36 20.30
CA ILE A 137 -19.65 3.07 20.39
C ILE A 137 -19.48 2.57 21.83
N GLN A 138 -20.56 2.15 22.47
CA GLN A 138 -20.57 1.65 23.86
C GLN A 138 -20.07 0.20 23.91
N ALA A 139 -18.81 0.00 23.55
CA ALA A 139 -18.12 -1.28 23.58
C ALA A 139 -16.61 -1.08 23.64
N SER A 140 -15.88 -2.11 24.07
CA SER A 140 -14.41 -2.09 24.09
C SER A 140 -13.81 -2.05 22.67
N PRO A 141 -12.58 -1.53 22.51
CA PRO A 141 -11.90 -1.51 21.22
C PRO A 141 -11.77 -2.91 20.59
N GLU A 142 -11.60 -3.95 21.40
CA GLU A 142 -11.53 -5.34 20.94
C GLU A 142 -12.83 -5.77 20.28
N ARG A 143 -13.97 -5.44 20.90
CA ARG A 143 -15.29 -5.80 20.36
C ARG A 143 -15.61 -5.04 19.07
N VAL A 144 -15.29 -3.73 19.03
CA VAL A 144 -15.47 -2.90 17.83
C VAL A 144 -14.57 -3.39 16.71
N PHE A 145 -13.30 -3.68 17.00
CA PHE A 145 -12.35 -4.19 16.00
C PHE A 145 -12.77 -5.55 15.44
N HIS A 146 -13.25 -6.46 16.31
CA HIS A 146 -13.78 -7.74 15.87
C HIS A 146 -14.99 -7.58 14.94
N ALA A 147 -15.91 -6.66 15.27
CA ALA A 147 -17.07 -6.37 14.43
C ALA A 147 -16.67 -5.85 13.04
N ILE A 148 -15.66 -4.97 12.95
CA ILE A 148 -15.17 -4.43 11.69
C ILE A 148 -14.44 -5.49 10.86
N THR A 149 -13.70 -6.40 11.50
CA THR A 149 -12.82 -7.34 10.81
C THR A 149 -13.46 -8.70 10.54
N HIS A 150 -14.11 -9.31 11.53
CA HIS A 150 -14.61 -10.68 11.42
C HIS A 150 -16.12 -10.76 11.18
N ASP A 151 -16.88 -9.78 11.72
CA ASP A 151 -18.33 -9.78 11.63
C ASP A 151 -18.86 -8.83 10.54
N ILE A 152 -18.01 -8.35 9.63
CA ILE A 152 -18.33 -7.30 8.64
C ILE A 152 -19.58 -7.63 7.82
N ALA A 153 -19.79 -8.88 7.46
CA ALA A 153 -20.96 -9.32 6.71
C ALA A 153 -22.29 -9.16 7.49
N SER A 154 -22.22 -9.06 8.82
CA SER A 154 -23.42 -9.01 9.67
C SER A 154 -24.02 -7.60 9.77
N TRP A 155 -23.25 -6.57 9.51
CA TRP A 155 -23.72 -5.18 9.58
C TRP A 155 -23.53 -4.39 8.27
N TRP A 156 -22.80 -4.93 7.29
CA TRP A 156 -22.66 -4.29 5.98
C TRP A 156 -24.01 -4.19 5.28
N ASP A 157 -24.23 -3.05 4.59
CA ASP A 157 -25.44 -2.88 3.81
C ASP A 157 -25.33 -3.61 2.46
N GLU A 158 -26.18 -4.60 2.24
CA GLU A 158 -26.18 -5.38 0.98
C GLU A 158 -26.46 -4.53 -0.26
N THR A 159 -27.07 -3.34 -0.10
CA THR A 159 -27.30 -2.40 -1.20
C THR A 159 -26.02 -1.67 -1.62
N CYS A 160 -24.98 -1.71 -0.77
CA CYS A 160 -23.65 -1.15 -1.01
C CYS A 160 -22.68 -2.21 -1.55
N THR A 161 -23.16 -3.23 -2.25
CA THR A 161 -22.38 -4.31 -2.86
C THR A 161 -22.66 -4.40 -4.37
N TYR A 162 -21.89 -5.21 -5.08
CA TYR A 162 -22.05 -5.37 -6.54
C TYR A 162 -23.26 -6.21 -6.91
N LYS A 163 -23.44 -7.38 -6.26
CA LYS A 163 -24.52 -8.34 -6.53
C LYS A 163 -25.24 -8.82 -5.25
N ARG A 164 -25.21 -8.06 -4.18
CA ARG A 164 -25.73 -8.44 -2.85
C ARG A 164 -25.06 -9.69 -2.30
N GLY A 165 -23.79 -9.91 -2.61
CA GLY A 165 -22.99 -10.98 -2.08
C GLY A 165 -22.54 -10.72 -0.65
N LYS A 166 -21.87 -11.69 -0.07
CA LYS A 166 -21.33 -11.61 1.29
C LYS A 166 -20.04 -10.82 1.30
N MET A 167 -19.97 -9.76 2.12
CA MET A 167 -18.72 -9.03 2.34
C MET A 167 -17.78 -9.85 3.22
N ILE A 168 -16.53 -9.95 2.78
CA ILE A 168 -15.47 -10.68 3.48
C ILE A 168 -14.25 -9.77 3.59
N LEU A 169 -13.73 -9.66 4.81
CA LEU A 169 -12.45 -9.05 5.12
C LEU A 169 -11.50 -10.12 5.65
N GLU A 170 -10.35 -10.27 5.02
CA GLU A 170 -9.24 -11.09 5.49
C GLU A 170 -8.30 -10.16 6.29
N PRO A 171 -8.28 -10.18 7.65
CA PRO A 171 -7.66 -9.11 8.45
C PRO A 171 -6.15 -9.30 8.64
N GLU A 172 -5.40 -9.35 7.54
CA GLU A 172 -3.95 -9.41 7.49
C GLU A 172 -3.42 -8.50 6.37
N VAL A 173 -2.25 -7.91 6.55
CA VAL A 173 -1.62 -7.06 5.51
C VAL A 173 -1.43 -7.84 4.21
N GLY A 174 -1.84 -7.22 3.09
CA GLY A 174 -1.80 -7.82 1.76
C GLY A 174 -3.00 -8.70 1.42
N LYS A 175 -3.91 -8.93 2.37
CA LYS A 175 -5.14 -9.70 2.16
C LYS A 175 -6.29 -8.83 1.68
N ARG A 176 -7.36 -9.47 1.24
CA ARG A 176 -8.45 -8.85 0.48
C ARG A 176 -9.60 -8.39 1.36
N PHE A 177 -10.22 -7.31 0.93
CA PHE A 177 -11.57 -6.91 1.28
C PHE A 177 -12.43 -7.01 0.02
N TYR A 178 -13.41 -7.89 0.00
CA TYR A 178 -14.14 -8.24 -1.21
C TYR A 178 -15.57 -8.74 -0.93
N GLU A 179 -16.40 -8.67 -1.95
CA GLU A 179 -17.70 -9.32 -2.00
C GLU A 179 -17.57 -10.70 -2.63
N ASP A 180 -18.10 -11.71 -1.98
CA ASP A 180 -18.22 -13.08 -2.48
C ASP A 180 -19.68 -13.36 -2.91
N CYS A 181 -19.87 -13.61 -4.20
CA CYS A 181 -21.16 -13.98 -4.78
C CYS A 181 -21.29 -15.49 -5.05
N GLY A 182 -20.30 -16.29 -4.61
CA GLY A 182 -20.22 -17.71 -4.89
C GLY A 182 -19.69 -18.05 -6.28
N ASN A 183 -19.28 -19.30 -6.49
CA ASN A 183 -18.78 -19.84 -7.77
C ASN A 183 -17.56 -19.06 -8.36
N GLY A 184 -16.80 -18.36 -7.53
CA GLY A 184 -15.66 -17.53 -7.97
C GLY A 184 -16.07 -16.17 -8.53
N GLU A 185 -17.34 -15.78 -8.45
CA GLU A 185 -17.83 -14.45 -8.78
C GLU A 185 -17.76 -13.53 -7.56
N GLY A 186 -17.59 -12.23 -7.80
CA GLY A 186 -17.57 -11.22 -6.76
C GLY A 186 -16.86 -9.93 -7.21
N SER A 187 -16.60 -9.04 -6.27
CA SER A 187 -15.92 -7.77 -6.52
C SER A 187 -14.85 -7.51 -5.45
N LEU A 188 -13.64 -7.16 -5.88
CA LEU A 188 -12.57 -6.72 -4.96
C LEU A 188 -12.83 -5.25 -4.59
N PHE A 189 -12.99 -4.96 -3.31
CA PHE A 189 -13.15 -3.61 -2.79
C PHE A 189 -11.81 -2.97 -2.45
N GLY A 190 -10.85 -3.75 -1.94
CA GLY A 190 -9.53 -3.28 -1.60
C GLY A 190 -8.63 -4.36 -1.00
N ILE A 191 -7.44 -3.92 -0.61
CA ILE A 191 -6.40 -4.73 0.04
C ILE A 191 -6.06 -4.08 1.38
N VAL A 192 -5.90 -4.87 2.42
CA VAL A 192 -5.43 -4.40 3.73
C VAL A 192 -3.98 -3.94 3.62
N THR A 193 -3.72 -2.68 3.90
CA THR A 193 -2.37 -2.08 3.81
C THR A 193 -1.74 -1.83 5.16
N LEU A 194 -2.56 -1.64 6.19
CA LEU A 194 -2.09 -1.44 7.56
C LEU A 194 -3.11 -2.02 8.54
N ILE A 195 -2.62 -2.73 9.54
CA ILE A 195 -3.42 -3.26 10.64
C ILE A 195 -2.63 -3.21 11.95
N GLU A 196 -3.19 -2.58 12.96
CA GLU A 196 -2.76 -2.64 14.35
C GLU A 196 -3.93 -3.18 15.16
N GLN A 197 -3.74 -4.34 15.79
CA GLN A 197 -4.80 -5.05 16.51
C GLN A 197 -5.53 -4.13 17.52
N ASN A 198 -6.86 -4.11 17.44
CA ASN A 198 -7.76 -3.33 18.30
C ASN A 198 -7.57 -1.80 18.23
N LYS A 199 -6.85 -1.29 17.24
CA LYS A 199 -6.49 0.12 17.17
C LYS A 199 -6.67 0.74 15.78
N LEU A 200 -6.24 0.04 14.72
CA LEU A 200 -6.17 0.65 13.39
C LEU A 200 -6.32 -0.38 12.28
N LEU A 201 -7.11 -0.05 11.27
CA LEU A 201 -7.22 -0.80 10.02
C LEU A 201 -7.23 0.18 8.85
N GLU A 202 -6.37 -0.05 7.86
CA GLU A 202 -6.41 0.64 6.56
C GLU A 202 -6.59 -0.36 5.42
N ILE A 203 -7.45 0.02 4.48
CA ILE A 203 -7.75 -0.75 3.28
C ILE A 203 -7.59 0.18 2.09
N ASP A 204 -6.76 -0.19 1.13
CA ASP A 204 -6.51 0.55 -0.10
C ASP A 204 -7.23 -0.09 -1.28
N GLY A 205 -7.98 0.70 -2.07
CA GLY A 205 -8.75 0.19 -3.18
C GLY A 205 -9.85 1.14 -3.65
N HIS A 206 -10.64 0.70 -4.64
CA HIS A 206 -11.71 1.51 -5.22
C HIS A 206 -13.02 1.50 -4.43
N MET A 207 -13.15 0.71 -3.38
CA MET A 207 -14.32 0.63 -2.48
C MET A 207 -15.67 0.50 -3.23
N GLY A 208 -15.73 -0.38 -4.25
CA GLY A 208 -16.94 -0.60 -5.05
C GLY A 208 -17.22 0.44 -6.13
N MET A 209 -16.35 1.43 -6.34
CA MET A 209 -16.49 2.40 -7.43
C MET A 209 -16.14 1.74 -8.76
N ASP A 210 -16.96 2.00 -9.78
CA ASP A 210 -16.88 1.41 -11.14
C ASP A 210 -16.02 2.22 -12.12
N GLN A 211 -15.40 3.30 -11.66
CA GLN A 211 -14.53 4.16 -12.45
C GLN A 211 -13.06 3.94 -12.03
N PRO A 212 -12.08 4.32 -12.86
CA PRO A 212 -10.69 4.31 -12.45
C PRO A 212 -10.47 5.29 -11.29
N VAL A 213 -10.55 4.74 -10.09
CA VAL A 213 -10.45 5.45 -8.81
C VAL A 213 -9.43 4.73 -7.94
N GLN A 214 -8.58 5.50 -7.27
CA GLN A 214 -7.73 5.06 -6.18
C GLN A 214 -8.25 5.70 -4.90
N GLY A 215 -8.43 4.89 -3.87
CA GLY A 215 -8.90 5.38 -2.59
C GLY A 215 -8.40 4.55 -1.44
N PHE A 216 -8.63 5.01 -0.22
CA PHE A 216 -8.42 4.22 0.97
C PHE A 216 -9.49 4.50 2.02
N VAL A 217 -9.71 3.51 2.86
CA VAL A 217 -10.57 3.61 4.04
C VAL A 217 -9.73 3.32 5.28
N ARG A 218 -9.91 4.14 6.32
CA ARG A 218 -9.23 4.02 7.60
C ARG A 218 -10.24 3.96 8.74
N TYR A 219 -10.08 2.97 9.60
CA TYR A 219 -10.77 2.82 10.88
C TYR A 219 -9.74 2.98 11.99
N GLU A 220 -9.86 4.05 12.79
CA GLU A 220 -9.00 4.28 13.96
C GLU A 220 -9.84 4.21 15.22
N LEU A 221 -9.44 3.37 16.17
CA LEU A 221 -10.14 3.11 17.42
C LEU A 221 -9.39 3.76 18.58
N VAL A 222 -10.06 4.71 19.24
CA VAL A 222 -9.50 5.42 20.40
C VAL A 222 -10.30 5.03 21.64
N PRO A 223 -9.69 4.36 22.64
CA PRO A 223 -10.38 3.99 23.87
C PRO A 223 -10.92 5.22 24.61
N GLN A 224 -12.16 5.15 25.12
CA GLN A 224 -12.81 6.16 25.96
C GLN A 224 -13.50 5.51 27.16
N GLY A 225 -12.71 5.04 28.14
CA GLY A 225 -13.24 4.27 29.26
C GLY A 225 -13.81 2.94 28.80
N GLU A 226 -15.11 2.70 29.02
CA GLU A 226 -15.82 1.49 28.53
C GLU A 226 -16.32 1.61 27.10
N ALA A 227 -16.19 2.79 26.48
CA ALA A 227 -16.58 3.07 25.13
C ALA A 227 -15.36 3.20 24.20
N THR A 228 -15.60 3.19 22.89
CA THR A 228 -14.61 3.40 21.86
C THR A 228 -15.04 4.53 20.93
N LEU A 229 -14.18 5.52 20.73
CA LEU A 229 -14.33 6.48 19.66
C LEU A 229 -13.76 5.87 18.37
N LEU A 230 -14.63 5.54 17.44
CA LEU A 230 -14.25 5.16 16.08
C LEU A 230 -14.14 6.43 15.22
N LYS A 231 -12.94 6.69 14.70
CA LYS A 231 -12.68 7.69 13.67
C LYS A 231 -12.59 6.99 12.33
N PHE A 232 -13.49 7.36 11.44
CA PHE A 232 -13.59 6.78 10.12
C PHE A 232 -13.18 7.81 9.06
N THR A 233 -12.33 7.40 8.12
CA THR A 233 -11.94 8.22 6.98
C THR A 233 -12.07 7.42 5.69
N HIS A 234 -12.70 8.01 4.66
CA HIS A 234 -12.65 7.49 3.29
C HIS A 234 -12.18 8.61 2.36
N ARG A 235 -11.09 8.40 1.66
CA ARG A 235 -10.58 9.30 0.62
C ARG A 235 -10.51 8.56 -0.69
N ALA A 236 -10.88 9.25 -1.77
CA ALA A 236 -10.78 8.68 -3.12
C ALA A 236 -10.42 9.77 -4.13
N ALA A 237 -9.66 9.39 -5.15
CA ALA A 237 -9.21 10.27 -6.20
C ALA A 237 -9.28 9.56 -7.56
N GLY A 238 -9.73 10.27 -8.60
CA GLY A 238 -9.87 9.71 -9.93
C GLY A 238 -11.01 10.33 -10.71
N LYS A 239 -11.57 9.57 -11.63
CA LYS A 239 -12.76 10.01 -12.36
C LYS A 239 -14.00 9.73 -11.51
N LEU A 240 -14.38 10.68 -10.66
CA LEU A 240 -15.56 10.54 -9.82
C LEU A 240 -16.81 11.03 -10.54
N ARG A 241 -17.96 10.37 -10.31
CA ARG A 241 -19.26 10.84 -10.82
C ARG A 241 -19.76 12.01 -10.00
N ALA A 242 -20.50 12.91 -10.63
CA ALA A 242 -21.20 13.96 -9.90
C ALA A 242 -22.13 13.34 -8.84
N GLY A 243 -22.12 13.90 -7.61
CA GLY A 243 -22.94 13.41 -6.50
C GLY A 243 -22.41 12.13 -5.81
N ILE A 244 -21.22 11.65 -6.17
CA ILE A 244 -20.66 10.42 -5.58
C ILE A 244 -20.34 10.62 -4.09
N GLN A 245 -19.82 11.78 -3.71
CA GLN A 245 -19.48 12.09 -2.32
C GLN A 245 -20.71 12.07 -1.43
N GLU A 246 -21.83 12.66 -1.87
CA GLU A 246 -23.10 12.65 -1.15
C GLU A 246 -23.64 11.23 -1.00
N THR A 247 -23.52 10.43 -2.04
CA THR A 247 -23.94 9.02 -2.01
C THR A 247 -23.12 8.23 -0.97
N TYR A 248 -21.78 8.27 -1.06
CA TYR A 248 -20.93 7.58 -0.11
C TYR A 248 -21.03 8.13 1.32
N MET A 249 -21.22 9.43 1.48
CA MET A 249 -21.47 10.04 2.80
C MET A 249 -22.73 9.47 3.45
N ARG A 250 -23.83 9.37 2.69
CA ARG A 250 -25.09 8.80 3.17
C ARG A 250 -24.91 7.33 3.53
N ASP A 251 -24.29 6.55 2.64
CA ASP A 251 -24.13 5.11 2.78
C ASP A 251 -23.20 4.79 3.97
N TRP A 252 -22.06 5.46 4.10
CA TRP A 252 -21.18 5.35 5.25
C TRP A 252 -21.83 5.81 6.56
N THR A 253 -22.63 6.87 6.53
CA THR A 253 -23.38 7.31 7.72
C THR A 253 -24.35 6.21 8.17
N GLY A 254 -25.08 5.61 7.26
CA GLY A 254 -25.97 4.48 7.56
C GLY A 254 -25.25 3.28 8.15
N MET A 255 -24.08 2.94 7.60
CA MET A 255 -23.27 1.81 8.08
C MET A 255 -22.54 2.11 9.39
N ILE A 256 -21.76 3.20 9.46
CA ILE A 256 -20.84 3.49 10.57
C ILE A 256 -21.57 4.07 11.79
N LYS A 257 -22.56 4.94 11.58
CA LYS A 257 -23.33 5.53 12.71
C LYS A 257 -24.62 4.81 13.02
N GLY A 258 -25.09 3.93 12.12
CA GLY A 258 -26.32 3.17 12.29
C GLY A 258 -26.09 1.69 12.53
N ARG A 259 -25.77 0.93 11.47
CA ARG A 259 -25.74 -0.54 11.51
C ARG A 259 -24.66 -1.12 12.41
N LEU A 260 -23.43 -0.58 12.37
CA LEU A 260 -22.32 -1.10 13.17
C LEU A 260 -22.57 -0.96 14.67
N PRO A 261 -22.95 0.22 15.24
CA PRO A 261 -23.29 0.31 16.65
C PRO A 261 -24.47 -0.59 17.02
N ALA A 262 -25.55 -0.61 16.25
CA ALA A 262 -26.71 -1.44 16.52
C ALA A 262 -26.38 -2.95 16.55
N PHE A 263 -25.51 -3.41 15.65
CA PHE A 263 -25.03 -4.79 15.64
C PHE A 263 -24.23 -5.13 16.91
N ILE A 264 -23.34 -4.22 17.33
CA ILE A 264 -22.52 -4.42 18.52
C ILE A 264 -23.38 -4.49 19.77
N GLU A 265 -24.38 -3.60 19.93
CA GLU A 265 -25.29 -3.55 21.07
C GLU A 265 -26.20 -4.80 21.18
N GLN A 266 -26.58 -5.42 20.06
CA GLN A 266 -27.41 -6.63 20.03
C GLN A 266 -26.64 -7.91 20.41
N THR A 267 -25.32 -7.85 20.42
CA THR A 267 -24.43 -9.04 20.56
C THR A 267 -23.71 -9.04 21.92
N VAL A 268 -24.08 -8.13 22.83
CA VAL A 268 -23.59 -8.05 24.22
C VAL A 268 -24.39 -8.96 25.16
#